data_c89710a3510253c03f8ac265ed6925e9
#
_entry.id   c89710a3510253c03f8ac265ed6925e9
#
_cell.length_a   1.000
_cell.length_b   1.000
_cell.length_c   1.000
_cell.angle_alpha   90.00
_cell.angle_beta   90.00
_cell.angle_gamma   90.00
#
_symmetry.space_group_name_H-M   'P 1'
#
loop_
_entity.id
_entity.type
_entity.pdbx_description
1 polymer ?
#
loop_
_entity_poly.entity_id
_entity_poly.type
_entity_poly.pdbx_seq_one_letter_code
_entity_poly.pdbx_strand_id
1 'polypeptide(L)'
;MDEAAVRAFAKRFFDAIEEGDIETVGDSYTPDVGIWHNFDDKVQTREENLQTLRGMVTRISDRRYDDRRLEVFDGGFVQQHVLWGTRKDGSRVSLPAAIVCRMRDGKIARLDEYLDSAHVAVFRQTF
;
A
#
# COMPACT_ATOMS: atom_id res chain seq x y z
N MET A 1 -19.56 -6.95 2.25
CA MET A 1 -18.79 -7.27 3.46
C MET A 1 -19.24 -6.36 4.59
N ASP A 2 -19.38 -6.88 5.80
CA ASP A 2 -19.64 -6.04 6.96
C ASP A 2 -18.34 -5.33 7.42
N GLU A 3 -18.47 -4.42 8.38
CA GLU A 3 -17.33 -3.64 8.84
C GLU A 3 -16.21 -4.52 9.39
N ALA A 4 -16.54 -5.55 10.16
CA ALA A 4 -15.54 -6.46 10.73
C ALA A 4 -14.76 -7.19 9.63
N ALA A 5 -15.44 -7.62 8.57
CA ALA A 5 -14.81 -8.28 7.43
C ALA A 5 -13.89 -7.32 6.66
N VAL A 6 -14.32 -6.06 6.50
CA VAL A 6 -13.48 -5.05 5.83
C VAL A 6 -12.23 -4.74 6.66
N ARG A 7 -12.37 -4.63 7.99
CA ARG A 7 -11.22 -4.41 8.88
C ARG A 7 -10.23 -5.57 8.81
N ALA A 8 -10.72 -6.81 8.82
CA ALA A 8 -9.85 -8.00 8.70
C ALA A 8 -9.16 -8.04 7.34
N PHE A 9 -9.88 -7.70 6.28
CA PHE A 9 -9.32 -7.62 4.91
C PHE A 9 -8.19 -6.59 4.84
N ALA A 10 -8.43 -5.39 5.35
CA ALA A 10 -7.43 -4.31 5.33
C ALA A 10 -6.18 -4.71 6.11
N LYS A 11 -6.35 -5.29 7.31
CA LYS A 11 -5.22 -5.75 8.11
C LYS A 11 -4.38 -6.76 7.34
N ARG A 12 -5.01 -7.76 6.73
CA ARG A 12 -4.30 -8.78 5.96
C ARG A 12 -3.57 -8.19 4.77
N PHE A 13 -4.19 -7.21 4.09
CA PHE A 13 -3.60 -6.53 2.94
C PHE A 13 -2.29 -5.81 3.33
N PHE A 14 -2.33 -4.98 4.38
CA PHE A 14 -1.15 -4.24 4.80
C PHE A 14 -0.10 -5.16 5.44
N ASP A 15 -0.51 -6.16 6.19
CA ASP A 15 0.42 -7.17 6.73
C ASP A 15 1.16 -7.90 5.60
N ALA A 16 0.48 -8.20 4.51
CA ALA A 16 1.09 -8.87 3.35
C ALA A 16 2.18 -8.00 2.71
N ILE A 17 1.94 -6.69 2.60
CA ILE A 17 2.95 -5.77 2.07
C ILE A 17 4.17 -5.74 3.00
N GLU A 18 3.95 -5.66 4.32
CA GLU A 18 5.06 -5.70 5.29
C GLU A 18 5.91 -6.95 5.11
N GLU A 19 5.26 -8.08 4.94
CA GLU A 19 5.92 -9.39 4.84
C GLU A 19 6.55 -9.63 3.46
N GLY A 20 6.20 -8.81 2.47
CA GLY A 20 6.64 -9.02 1.09
C GLY A 20 5.87 -10.12 0.39
N ASP A 21 4.67 -10.44 0.85
CA ASP A 21 3.79 -11.47 0.28
C ASP A 21 3.01 -10.87 -0.89
N ILE A 22 3.67 -10.79 -2.04
CA ILE A 22 3.12 -10.15 -3.24
C ILE A 22 1.92 -10.94 -3.79
N GLU A 23 1.89 -12.25 -3.62
CA GLU A 23 0.78 -13.07 -4.06
C GLU A 23 -0.52 -12.70 -3.34
N THR A 24 -0.48 -12.56 -2.02
CA THR A 24 -1.64 -12.13 -1.24
C THR A 24 -2.09 -10.72 -1.63
N VAL A 25 -1.14 -9.81 -1.87
CA VAL A 25 -1.47 -8.46 -2.33
C VAL A 25 -2.22 -8.53 -3.67
N GLY A 26 -1.71 -9.30 -4.62
CA GLY A 26 -2.33 -9.48 -5.93
C GLY A 26 -3.74 -10.07 -5.83
N ASP A 27 -3.93 -11.03 -4.94
CA ASP A 27 -5.24 -11.66 -4.72
C ASP A 27 -6.24 -10.71 -4.05
N SER A 28 -5.75 -9.63 -3.44
CA SER A 28 -6.60 -8.61 -2.81
C SER A 28 -7.19 -7.63 -3.81
N TYR A 29 -6.73 -7.63 -5.04
CA TYR A 29 -7.16 -6.72 -6.10
C TYR A 29 -8.15 -7.38 -7.05
N THR A 30 -9.12 -6.59 -7.56
CA THR A 30 -9.89 -7.02 -8.73
C THR A 30 -8.96 -7.07 -9.94
N PRO A 31 -9.30 -7.87 -10.98
CA PRO A 31 -8.46 -7.91 -12.20
C PRO A 31 -8.29 -6.56 -12.88
N ASP A 32 -9.28 -5.67 -12.78
CA ASP A 32 -9.28 -4.34 -13.39
C ASP A 32 -8.96 -3.21 -12.41
N VAL A 33 -8.36 -3.50 -11.27
CA VAL A 33 -8.03 -2.50 -10.26
C VAL A 33 -7.23 -1.34 -10.84
N GLY A 34 -7.51 -0.13 -10.36
CA GLY A 34 -6.68 1.04 -10.63
C GLY A 34 -5.99 1.48 -9.35
N ILE A 35 -4.68 1.63 -9.38
CA ILE A 35 -3.89 2.10 -8.23
C ILE A 35 -3.24 3.43 -8.62
N TRP A 36 -3.67 4.49 -7.96
CA TRP A 36 -3.24 5.85 -8.23
C TRP A 36 -2.41 6.40 -7.07
N HIS A 37 -1.34 7.11 -7.41
CA HIS A 37 -0.49 7.83 -6.45
C HIS A 37 -0.46 9.30 -6.82
N ASN A 38 -0.60 10.17 -5.83
CA ASN A 38 -0.66 11.61 -6.08
C ASN A 38 0.67 12.21 -6.56
N PHE A 39 1.81 11.57 -6.26
CA PHE A 39 3.10 12.16 -6.57
C PHE A 39 3.43 12.09 -8.08
N ASP A 40 2.86 11.17 -8.84
CA ASP A 40 3.09 11.05 -10.27
C ASP A 40 1.81 11.15 -11.10
N ASP A 41 0.66 11.18 -10.45
CA ASP A 41 -0.67 11.27 -11.06
C ASP A 41 -0.93 10.17 -12.11
N LYS A 42 -0.35 8.99 -11.87
CA LYS A 42 -0.52 7.83 -12.76
C LYS A 42 -1.40 6.79 -12.11
N VAL A 43 -2.18 6.09 -12.95
CA VAL A 43 -2.98 4.94 -12.53
C VAL A 43 -2.27 3.69 -13.01
N GLN A 44 -1.81 2.88 -12.06
CA GLN A 44 -1.18 1.59 -12.37
C GLN A 44 -2.24 0.52 -12.51
N THR A 45 -1.99 -0.43 -13.41
CA THR A 45 -2.73 -1.69 -13.47
C THR A 45 -2.28 -2.60 -12.32
N ARG A 46 -3.01 -3.70 -12.15
CA ARG A 46 -2.62 -4.73 -11.17
C ARG A 46 -1.17 -5.17 -11.36
N GLU A 47 -0.80 -5.54 -12.58
CA GLU A 47 0.56 -6.03 -12.87
C GLU A 47 1.62 -4.96 -12.65
N GLU A 48 1.36 -3.73 -13.07
CA GLU A 48 2.30 -2.62 -12.85
C GLU A 48 2.52 -2.37 -11.37
N ASN A 49 1.46 -2.39 -10.56
CA ASN A 49 1.58 -2.18 -9.13
C ASN A 49 2.33 -3.32 -8.45
N LEU A 50 2.04 -4.57 -8.80
CA LEU A 50 2.75 -5.71 -8.23
C LEU A 50 4.25 -5.66 -8.57
N GLN A 51 4.59 -5.20 -9.77
CA GLN A 51 5.98 -5.02 -10.16
C GLN A 51 6.66 -3.93 -9.31
N THR A 52 5.96 -2.82 -9.06
CA THR A 52 6.45 -1.75 -8.18
C THR A 52 6.70 -2.29 -6.76
N LEU A 53 5.77 -3.09 -6.23
CA LEU A 53 5.91 -3.66 -4.89
C LEU A 53 7.05 -4.67 -4.82
N ARG A 54 7.26 -5.49 -5.86
CA ARG A 54 8.42 -6.40 -5.92
C ARG A 54 9.73 -5.61 -5.82
N GLY A 55 9.81 -4.49 -6.53
CA GLY A 55 10.97 -3.60 -6.46
C GLY A 55 11.19 -3.04 -5.06
N MET A 56 10.12 -2.59 -4.41
CA MET A 56 10.19 -2.08 -3.03
C MET A 56 10.68 -3.16 -2.07
N VAL A 57 10.13 -4.37 -2.15
CA VAL A 57 10.52 -5.49 -1.28
C VAL A 57 12.01 -5.80 -1.43
N THR A 58 12.54 -5.70 -2.66
CA THR A 58 13.96 -5.94 -2.92
C THR A 58 14.86 -4.87 -2.33
N ARG A 59 14.43 -3.60 -2.37
CA ARG A 59 15.25 -2.45 -1.97
C ARG A 59 15.10 -2.06 -0.51
N ILE A 60 13.93 -2.30 0.08
CA ILE A 60 13.58 -1.83 1.42
C ILE A 60 13.27 -3.03 2.30
N SER A 61 14.07 -3.23 3.35
CA SER A 61 13.85 -4.29 4.34
C SER A 61 13.18 -3.73 5.60
N ASP A 62 12.81 -4.60 6.53
CA ASP A 62 12.20 -4.24 7.83
C ASP A 62 11.03 -3.26 7.65
N ARG A 63 10.17 -3.55 6.70
CA ARG A 63 8.99 -2.73 6.43
C ARG A 63 7.97 -2.88 7.55
N ARG A 64 7.46 -1.73 8.03
CA ARG A 64 6.44 -1.70 9.08
C ARG A 64 5.48 -0.57 8.81
N TYR A 65 4.20 -0.89 8.87
CA TYR A 65 3.14 0.11 8.88
C TYR A 65 2.81 0.46 10.33
N ASP A 66 3.36 1.57 10.81
CA ASP A 66 3.12 2.06 12.17
C ASP A 66 1.97 3.08 12.18
N ASP A 67 1.37 3.24 13.35
CA ASP A 67 0.28 4.22 13.57
C ASP A 67 -0.89 4.02 12.63
N ARG A 68 -1.27 2.77 12.38
CA ARG A 68 -2.40 2.44 11.51
C ARG A 68 -3.70 2.97 12.10
N ARG A 69 -4.36 3.85 11.36
CA ARG A 69 -5.69 4.38 11.71
C ARG A 69 -6.62 4.07 10.56
N LEU A 70 -7.50 3.11 10.78
CA LEU A 70 -8.41 2.58 9.78
C LEU A 70 -9.84 3.02 10.06
N GLU A 71 -10.47 3.61 9.05
CA GLU A 71 -11.90 3.94 9.07
C GLU A 71 -12.59 3.23 7.92
N VAL A 72 -13.73 2.63 8.21
CA VAL A 72 -14.52 1.90 7.21
C VAL A 72 -15.72 2.77 6.83
N PHE A 73 -15.97 2.89 5.54
CA PHE A 73 -17.14 3.57 5.01
C PHE A 73 -17.90 2.63 4.09
N ASP A 74 -19.09 3.04 3.66
CA ASP A 74 -19.89 2.22 2.76
C ASP A 74 -19.16 2.05 1.42
N GLY A 75 -18.74 0.83 1.14
CA GLY A 75 -18.04 0.48 -0.10
C GLY A 75 -16.52 0.53 -0.02
N GLY A 76 -15.93 0.76 1.17
CA GLY A 76 -14.46 0.75 1.24
C GLY A 76 -13.90 1.13 2.60
N PHE A 77 -12.64 1.56 2.57
CA PHE A 77 -11.94 1.98 3.79
C PHE A 77 -10.88 3.03 3.47
N VAL A 78 -10.49 3.76 4.49
CA VAL A 78 -9.32 4.65 4.43
C VAL A 78 -8.38 4.28 5.58
N GLN A 79 -7.10 4.24 5.30
CA GLN A 79 -6.09 4.03 6.32
C GLN A 79 -5.01 5.11 6.25
N GLN A 80 -4.74 5.72 7.40
CA GLN A 80 -3.57 6.56 7.60
C GLN A 80 -2.52 5.75 8.34
N HIS A 81 -1.26 5.93 8.00
CA HIS A 81 -0.15 5.20 8.62
C HIS A 81 1.17 5.87 8.31
N VAL A 82 2.23 5.36 8.91
CA VAL A 82 3.61 5.69 8.54
C VAL A 82 4.28 4.38 8.15
N LEU A 83 4.71 4.27 6.90
CA LEU A 83 5.47 3.12 6.44
C LEU A 83 6.95 3.36 6.73
N TRP A 84 7.52 2.58 7.62
CA TRP A 84 8.96 2.57 7.91
C TRP A 84 9.65 1.48 7.11
N GLY A 85 10.91 1.72 6.80
CA GLY A 85 11.73 0.70 6.15
C GLY A 85 13.22 1.01 6.32
N THR A 86 14.05 0.04 5.96
CA THR A 86 15.50 0.16 6.00
C THR A 86 16.03 0.05 4.58
N ARG A 87 16.77 1.06 4.12
CA ARG A 87 17.41 1.05 2.81
C ARG A 87 18.64 0.15 2.84
N LYS A 88 19.19 -0.16 1.67
CA LYS A 88 20.38 -1.02 1.55
C LYS A 88 21.61 -0.44 2.22
N ASP A 89 21.68 0.89 2.36
CA ASP A 89 22.78 1.55 3.07
C ASP A 89 22.59 1.53 4.60
N GLY A 90 21.54 0.90 5.10
CA GLY A 90 21.25 0.79 6.53
C GLY A 90 20.44 1.94 7.11
N SER A 91 20.17 3.00 6.35
CA SER A 91 19.39 4.12 6.88
C SER A 91 17.90 3.78 6.97
N ARG A 92 17.29 4.25 8.07
CA ARG A 92 15.84 4.13 8.27
C ARG A 92 15.15 5.29 7.59
N VAL A 93 14.09 4.98 6.86
CA VAL A 93 13.28 5.97 6.14
C VAL A 93 11.81 5.77 6.48
N SER A 94 11.04 6.84 6.35
CA SER A 94 9.60 6.80 6.65
C SER A 94 8.79 7.44 5.54
N LEU A 95 7.56 6.96 5.40
CA LEU A 95 6.64 7.41 4.37
C LEU A 95 5.24 7.55 4.97
N PRO A 96 4.92 8.73 5.52
CA PRO A 96 3.54 8.98 5.97
C PRO A 96 2.61 8.98 4.76
N ALA A 97 1.48 8.31 4.89
CA ALA A 97 0.55 8.16 3.79
C ALA A 97 -0.90 8.02 4.26
N ALA A 98 -1.81 8.35 3.36
CA ALA A 98 -3.22 8.03 3.48
C ALA A 98 -3.64 7.27 2.24
N ILE A 99 -4.32 6.14 2.43
CA ILE A 99 -4.77 5.27 1.33
C ILE A 99 -6.28 5.16 1.42
N VAL A 100 -6.96 5.49 0.33
CA VAL A 100 -8.41 5.34 0.20
C VAL A 100 -8.67 4.18 -0.76
N CYS A 101 -9.37 3.15 -0.28
CA CYS A 101 -9.69 1.97 -1.08
C CYS A 101 -11.19 1.86 -1.28
N ARG A 102 -11.60 1.63 -2.53
CA ARG A 102 -12.97 1.29 -2.87
C ARG A 102 -13.02 -0.17 -3.26
N MET A 103 -14.00 -0.90 -2.73
CA MET A 103 -14.08 -2.34 -2.85
C MET A 103 -15.24 -2.75 -3.77
N ARG A 104 -15.04 -3.87 -4.46
CA ARG A 104 -16.05 -4.54 -5.26
C ARG A 104 -15.79 -6.04 -5.18
N ASP A 105 -16.85 -6.81 -4.97
CA ASP A 105 -16.78 -8.28 -4.91
C ASP A 105 -15.75 -8.78 -3.88
N GLY A 106 -15.66 -8.09 -2.75
CA GLY A 106 -14.75 -8.48 -1.66
C GLY A 106 -13.28 -8.20 -1.91
N LYS A 107 -12.96 -7.40 -2.93
CA LYS A 107 -11.59 -7.04 -3.31
C LYS A 107 -11.47 -5.53 -3.54
N ILE A 108 -10.24 -5.04 -3.59
CA ILE A 108 -9.97 -3.64 -3.89
C ILE A 108 -10.12 -3.41 -5.40
N ALA A 109 -11.03 -2.52 -5.78
CA ALA A 109 -11.24 -2.13 -7.17
C ALA A 109 -10.54 -0.81 -7.51
N ARG A 110 -10.32 0.05 -6.52
CA ARG A 110 -9.58 1.31 -6.67
C ARG A 110 -8.83 1.61 -5.40
N LEU A 111 -7.57 2.01 -5.56
CA LEU A 111 -6.72 2.44 -4.45
C LEU A 111 -6.13 3.81 -4.83
N ASP A 112 -6.38 4.81 -3.99
CA ASP A 112 -5.80 6.13 -4.14
C ASP A 112 -4.87 6.38 -2.95
N GLU A 113 -3.60 6.61 -3.23
CA GLU A 113 -2.60 6.84 -2.20
C GLU A 113 -2.06 8.26 -2.27
N TYR A 114 -2.08 8.92 -1.12
CA TYR A 114 -1.60 10.31 -0.95
C TYR A 114 -0.34 10.29 -0.12
N LEU A 115 0.74 10.82 -0.68
CA LEU A 115 2.07 10.83 -0.07
C LEU A 115 2.75 12.17 -0.36
N ASP A 116 3.74 12.51 0.48
CA ASP A 116 4.62 13.64 0.21
C ASP A 116 5.72 13.19 -0.77
N SER A 117 5.87 13.89 -1.89
CA SER A 117 6.85 13.55 -2.92
C SER A 117 8.29 13.62 -2.39
N ALA A 118 8.58 14.49 -1.43
CA ALA A 118 9.90 14.56 -0.80
C ALA A 118 10.22 13.29 -0.03
N HIS A 119 9.25 12.74 0.71
CA HIS A 119 9.42 11.46 1.42
C HIS A 119 9.56 10.30 0.44
N VAL A 120 8.81 10.31 -0.66
CA VAL A 120 8.91 9.29 -1.71
C VAL A 120 10.31 9.27 -2.30
N ALA A 121 10.88 10.43 -2.59
CA ALA A 121 12.22 10.55 -3.16
C ALA A 121 13.27 9.90 -2.25
N VAL A 122 13.22 10.20 -0.94
CA VAL A 122 14.14 9.62 0.04
C VAL A 122 13.93 8.11 0.18
N PHE A 123 12.68 7.67 0.25
CA PHE A 123 12.33 6.26 0.41
C PHE A 123 12.82 5.42 -0.77
N ARG A 124 12.76 5.97 -1.98
CA ARG A 124 13.11 5.26 -3.22
C ARG A 124 14.57 5.46 -3.66
N GLN A 125 15.33 6.27 -2.95
CA GLN A 125 16.73 6.52 -3.28
C GLN A 125 17.54 5.23 -3.24
N THR A 126 18.34 5.00 -4.28
CA THR A 126 19.23 3.83 -4.37
C THR A 126 20.68 4.26 -4.30
N PHE A 127 21.51 3.37 -3.78
CA PHE A 127 22.96 3.59 -3.65
C PHE A 127 23.71 2.46 -4.30
#